data_073b2273dd558d1a3ad3b4cb02302e3d
#
_entry.id   073b2273dd558d1a3ad3b4cb02302e3d
#
_cell.length_a   1.000
_cell.length_b   1.000
_cell.length_c   1.000
_cell.angle_alpha   90.00
_cell.angle_beta   90.00
_cell.angle_gamma   90.00
#
_symmetry.space_group_name_H-M   'P 1'
#
loop_
_entity.id
_entity.type
_entity.pdbx_description
1 polymer ?
#
loop_
_entity_poly.entity_id
_entity_poly.type
_entity_poly.pdbx_seq_one_letter_code
_entity_poly.pdbx_strand_id
1 'polypeptide(L)'
;RGSRFICCLLVFLITIVLPTNSYSTDLNNIYNWNLPYWAPYPKIPSENKMLKSKVYLGRKLFYEKKLSGTGTMSCGSCHKPEKGFGDGSDISSGISGQRLLHNTPTLGNIAYIPIFTWSNPRSTNLEEHILLPLFKEEPVEMGMAKKKQEIIKFLVRDGEYKELFNQSFPDSKDKVTIKNMVKALAAFVRTLISFNS
;
A
#
# COMPACT_ATOMS: atom_id res chain seq x y z
N ARG A 1 -8.22 82.12 19.50
CA ARG A 1 -8.94 81.05 18.72
C ARG A 1 -7.90 80.02 18.40
N GLY A 2 -7.79 78.99 19.25
CA GLY A 2 -6.88 77.91 19.07
C GLY A 2 -7.64 76.68 18.56
N SER A 3 -7.24 76.18 17.42
CA SER A 3 -7.76 74.94 16.83
C SER A 3 -6.89 73.76 17.29
N ARG A 4 -7.50 72.83 18.03
CA ARG A 4 -6.84 71.56 18.45
C ARG A 4 -7.09 70.50 17.36
N PHE A 5 -6.04 70.10 16.66
CA PHE A 5 -6.06 68.94 15.80
C PHE A 5 -5.89 67.68 16.65
N ILE A 6 -6.94 66.87 16.72
CA ILE A 6 -6.88 65.54 17.32
C ILE A 6 -6.42 64.57 16.23
N CYS A 7 -5.19 64.07 16.37
CA CYS A 7 -4.65 63.06 15.48
C CYS A 7 -5.12 61.68 15.98
N CYS A 8 -6.12 61.09 15.28
CA CYS A 8 -6.55 59.70 15.54
C CYS A 8 -5.55 58.75 14.93
N LEU A 9 -4.69 58.14 15.75
CA LEU A 9 -3.86 57.00 15.39
C LEU A 9 -4.75 55.74 15.33
N LEU A 10 -5.08 55.31 14.11
CA LEU A 10 -5.69 53.99 13.85
C LEU A 10 -4.58 52.91 13.95
N VAL A 11 -4.56 52.20 15.06
CA VAL A 11 -3.71 51.01 15.24
C VAL A 11 -4.39 49.85 14.53
N PHE A 12 -3.88 49.46 13.34
CA PHE A 12 -4.28 48.25 12.66
C PHE A 12 -3.66 47.04 13.38
N LEU A 13 -4.44 46.34 14.17
CA LEU A 13 -4.08 45.02 14.70
C LEU A 13 -4.12 44.00 13.57
N ILE A 14 -2.96 43.67 12.99
CA ILE A 14 -2.81 42.56 12.08
C ILE A 14 -2.83 41.27 12.92
N THR A 15 -3.95 40.59 12.97
CA THR A 15 -4.04 39.25 13.52
C THR A 15 -3.41 38.25 12.53
N ILE A 16 -2.17 37.84 12.83
CA ILE A 16 -1.50 36.74 12.11
C ILE A 16 -2.21 35.45 12.51
N VAL A 17 -3.12 35.00 11.66
CA VAL A 17 -3.69 33.66 11.77
C VAL A 17 -2.63 32.67 11.27
N LEU A 18 -1.86 32.09 12.18
CA LEU A 18 -0.99 30.97 11.86
C LEU A 18 -1.87 29.77 11.49
N PRO A 19 -1.63 29.11 10.34
CA PRO A 19 -2.35 27.89 10.03
C PRO A 19 -1.93 26.82 11.05
N THR A 20 -2.80 26.49 11.98
CA THR A 20 -2.65 25.30 12.82
C THR A 20 -2.88 24.10 11.94
N ASN A 21 -1.81 23.54 11.38
CA ASN A 21 -1.84 22.20 10.79
C ASN A 21 -2.10 21.20 11.91
N SER A 22 -3.37 20.99 12.22
CA SER A 22 -3.81 19.91 13.08
C SER A 22 -3.58 18.61 12.34
N TYR A 23 -2.41 17.98 12.52
CA TYR A 23 -2.21 16.57 12.19
C TYR A 23 -3.05 15.72 13.16
N SER A 24 -4.35 15.73 12.96
CA SER A 24 -5.25 14.77 13.58
C SER A 24 -4.96 13.43 12.92
N THR A 25 -4.08 12.64 13.52
CA THR A 25 -4.04 11.20 13.24
C THR A 25 -5.40 10.69 13.68
N ASP A 26 -6.30 10.39 12.75
CA ASP A 26 -7.57 9.78 13.07
C ASP A 26 -7.28 8.42 13.72
N LEU A 27 -7.35 8.40 15.06
CA LEU A 27 -7.08 7.19 15.86
C LEU A 27 -8.01 6.04 15.46
N ASN A 28 -9.19 6.35 14.90
CA ASN A 28 -10.12 5.36 14.38
C ASN A 28 -9.60 4.66 13.11
N ASN A 29 -8.64 5.27 12.41
CA ASN A 29 -8.04 4.69 11.19
C ASN A 29 -6.81 3.79 11.48
N ILE A 30 -6.30 3.73 12.72
CA ILE A 30 -5.23 2.82 13.08
C ILE A 30 -5.73 1.37 12.94
N TYR A 31 -4.92 0.54 12.27
CA TYR A 31 -5.24 -0.88 12.13
C TYR A 31 -5.10 -1.59 13.49
N ASN A 32 -6.17 -2.25 13.90
CA ASN A 32 -6.19 -3.04 15.14
C ASN A 32 -5.91 -4.50 14.81
N TRP A 33 -4.82 -5.05 15.37
CA TRP A 33 -4.45 -6.45 15.20
C TRP A 33 -5.31 -7.33 16.09
N ASN A 34 -6.04 -8.27 15.51
CA ASN A 34 -6.75 -9.30 16.25
C ASN A 34 -5.84 -10.53 16.44
N LEU A 35 -4.83 -10.39 17.28
CA LEU A 35 -3.86 -11.46 17.56
C LEU A 35 -4.24 -12.20 18.85
N PRO A 36 -3.95 -13.52 18.95
CA PRO A 36 -3.97 -14.22 20.21
C PRO A 36 -3.03 -13.54 21.21
N TYR A 37 -3.34 -13.63 22.52
CA TYR A 37 -2.60 -12.94 23.57
C TYR A 37 -1.11 -13.35 23.67
N TRP A 38 -0.78 -14.54 23.19
CA TRP A 38 0.59 -15.09 23.17
C TRP A 38 1.38 -14.70 21.91
N ALA A 39 0.71 -14.18 20.86
CA ALA A 39 1.37 -13.88 19.61
C ALA A 39 2.08 -12.53 19.67
N PRO A 40 3.37 -12.44 19.26
CA PRO A 40 4.07 -11.18 19.21
C PRO A 40 3.47 -10.25 18.12
N TYR A 41 3.54 -8.94 18.33
CA TYR A 41 3.18 -7.99 17.29
C TYR A 41 4.17 -8.06 16.12
N PRO A 42 3.70 -8.02 14.85
CA PRO A 42 4.57 -7.99 13.69
C PRO A 42 5.46 -6.73 13.68
N LYS A 43 6.68 -6.86 13.16
CA LYS A 43 7.54 -5.69 12.92
C LYS A 43 6.99 -4.88 11.75
N ILE A 44 6.57 -3.64 12.02
CA ILE A 44 6.02 -2.73 11.03
C ILE A 44 7.05 -1.66 10.68
N PRO A 45 7.37 -1.45 9.39
CA PRO A 45 8.25 -0.36 8.98
C PRO A 45 7.66 1.01 9.38
N SER A 46 8.48 1.89 9.94
CA SER A 46 8.06 3.23 10.37
C SER A 46 7.48 4.07 9.21
N GLU A 47 8.02 3.85 8.01
CA GLU A 47 7.61 4.53 6.77
C GLU A 47 6.32 3.98 6.15
N ASN A 48 5.77 2.87 6.69
CA ASN A 48 4.50 2.30 6.23
C ASN A 48 3.60 1.87 7.41
N LYS A 49 3.17 2.84 8.21
CA LYS A 49 2.25 2.60 9.32
C LYS A 49 0.98 1.87 8.85
N MET A 50 0.51 0.93 9.67
CA MET A 50 -0.70 0.17 9.41
C MET A 50 -1.94 1.02 9.69
N LEU A 51 -2.73 1.29 8.63
CA LEU A 51 -4.01 1.99 8.70
C LEU A 51 -5.10 1.09 8.14
N LYS A 52 -6.32 1.16 8.68
CA LYS A 52 -7.50 0.42 8.17
C LYS A 52 -7.75 0.74 6.70
N SER A 53 -7.67 2.03 6.33
CA SER A 53 -7.81 2.49 4.94
C SER A 53 -6.76 1.89 4.02
N LYS A 54 -5.48 1.80 4.44
CA LYS A 54 -4.42 1.16 3.64
C LYS A 54 -4.66 -0.34 3.46
N VAL A 55 -5.07 -1.03 4.52
CA VAL A 55 -5.40 -2.46 4.45
C VAL A 55 -6.56 -2.69 3.48
N TYR A 56 -7.61 -1.88 3.56
CA TYR A 56 -8.74 -1.97 2.65
C TYR A 56 -8.35 -1.68 1.20
N LEU A 57 -7.63 -0.60 0.95
CA LEU A 57 -7.07 -0.27 -0.37
C LEU A 57 -6.18 -1.40 -0.88
N GLY A 58 -5.27 -1.91 -0.04
CA GLY A 58 -4.38 -3.01 -0.39
C GLY A 58 -5.12 -4.29 -0.78
N ARG A 59 -6.19 -4.64 -0.04
CA ARG A 59 -7.05 -5.77 -0.38
C ARG A 59 -7.71 -5.58 -1.74
N LYS A 60 -8.25 -4.40 -2.03
CA LYS A 60 -8.85 -4.10 -3.33
C LYS A 60 -7.84 -4.20 -4.46
N LEU A 61 -6.64 -3.64 -4.28
CA LEU A 61 -5.54 -3.74 -5.24
C LEU A 61 -5.05 -5.18 -5.44
N PHE A 62 -5.04 -6.00 -4.40
CA PHE A 62 -4.61 -7.41 -4.47
C PHE A 62 -5.48 -8.26 -5.40
N TYR A 63 -6.76 -7.93 -5.51
CA TYR A 63 -7.69 -8.62 -6.42
C TYR A 63 -7.94 -7.85 -7.72
N GLU A 64 -7.28 -6.70 -7.95
CA GLU A 64 -7.45 -5.88 -9.14
C GLU A 64 -6.71 -6.47 -10.34
N LYS A 65 -7.46 -6.94 -11.33
CA LYS A 65 -6.91 -7.54 -12.54
C LYS A 65 -6.22 -6.54 -13.48
N LYS A 66 -6.63 -5.27 -13.43
CA LYS A 66 -5.99 -4.20 -14.23
C LYS A 66 -4.55 -3.90 -13.79
N LEU A 67 -4.09 -4.49 -12.69
CA LEU A 67 -2.67 -4.49 -12.31
C LEU A 67 -1.86 -5.58 -13.02
N SER A 68 -2.38 -6.17 -14.08
CA SER A 68 -1.64 -7.08 -14.95
C SER A 68 -1.65 -6.63 -16.41
N GLY A 69 -0.62 -7.01 -17.14
CA GLY A 69 -0.38 -6.54 -18.51
C GLY A 69 -1.49 -6.89 -19.52
N THR A 70 -2.28 -7.93 -19.27
CA THR A 70 -3.45 -8.33 -20.06
C THR A 70 -4.78 -7.99 -19.40
N GLY A 71 -4.78 -7.53 -18.14
CA GLY A 71 -6.01 -7.28 -17.38
C GLY A 71 -6.76 -8.56 -16.97
N THR A 72 -6.11 -9.73 -17.01
CA THR A 72 -6.74 -11.03 -16.74
C THR A 72 -6.36 -11.63 -15.38
N MET A 73 -5.20 -11.27 -14.82
CA MET A 73 -4.65 -11.79 -13.58
C MET A 73 -4.57 -10.72 -12.50
N SER A 74 -4.63 -11.14 -11.25
CA SER A 74 -4.36 -10.32 -10.06
C SER A 74 -3.40 -11.08 -9.14
N CYS A 75 -2.95 -10.47 -8.05
CA CYS A 75 -2.17 -11.17 -7.02
C CYS A 75 -2.96 -12.39 -6.50
N GLY A 76 -4.28 -12.23 -6.28
CA GLY A 76 -5.18 -13.32 -5.86
C GLY A 76 -5.34 -14.46 -6.88
N SER A 77 -4.89 -14.30 -8.12
CA SER A 77 -4.93 -15.40 -9.12
C SER A 77 -3.90 -16.48 -8.79
N CYS A 78 -2.75 -16.09 -8.23
CA CYS A 78 -1.69 -17.00 -7.81
C CYS A 78 -1.71 -17.22 -6.28
N HIS A 79 -2.03 -16.21 -5.50
CA HIS A 79 -2.12 -16.30 -4.04
C HIS A 79 -3.57 -16.56 -3.61
N LYS A 80 -3.99 -17.82 -3.65
CA LYS A 80 -5.37 -18.27 -3.41
C LYS A 80 -5.63 -18.49 -1.92
N PRO A 81 -6.64 -17.85 -1.33
CA PRO A 81 -6.95 -18.02 0.11
C PRO A 81 -7.16 -19.49 0.51
N GLU A 82 -7.89 -20.26 -0.30
CA GLU A 82 -8.17 -21.68 -0.08
C GLU A 82 -6.94 -22.60 -0.14
N LYS A 83 -5.79 -22.05 -0.59
CA LYS A 83 -4.49 -22.74 -0.62
C LYS A 83 -3.46 -22.06 0.28
N GLY A 84 -3.91 -21.42 1.36
CA GLY A 84 -3.04 -20.67 2.27
C GLY A 84 -2.31 -19.50 1.59
N PHE A 85 -2.95 -18.87 0.60
CA PHE A 85 -2.37 -17.82 -0.24
C PHE A 85 -1.14 -18.25 -1.05
N GLY A 86 -1.05 -19.53 -1.43
CA GLY A 86 -0.23 -20.06 -2.50
C GLY A 86 -1.09 -20.48 -3.69
N ASP A 87 -0.52 -21.12 -4.73
CA ASP A 87 -1.28 -21.61 -5.88
C ASP A 87 -1.50 -23.14 -5.86
N GLY A 88 -0.74 -23.86 -5.03
CA GLY A 88 -0.79 -25.31 -4.90
C GLY A 88 -0.20 -26.04 -6.11
N SER A 89 0.62 -25.37 -6.92
CA SER A 89 1.33 -25.93 -8.07
C SER A 89 2.79 -26.14 -7.75
N ASP A 90 3.43 -27.13 -8.39
CA ASP A 90 4.88 -27.34 -8.24
C ASP A 90 5.67 -26.19 -8.87
N ILE A 91 5.18 -25.64 -9.98
CA ILE A 91 5.73 -24.49 -10.68
C ILE A 91 4.57 -23.63 -11.16
N SER A 92 4.61 -22.35 -10.84
CA SER A 92 3.60 -21.37 -11.24
C SER A 92 3.75 -20.97 -12.71
N SER A 93 2.71 -20.30 -13.24
CA SER A 93 2.71 -19.74 -14.60
C SER A 93 2.57 -18.24 -14.56
N GLY A 94 3.31 -17.55 -15.44
CA GLY A 94 3.16 -16.12 -15.65
C GLY A 94 1.97 -15.78 -16.54
N ILE A 95 1.81 -14.48 -16.82
CA ILE A 95 0.64 -13.91 -17.49
C ILE A 95 0.38 -14.45 -18.91
N SER A 96 1.42 -14.86 -19.63
CA SER A 96 1.31 -15.49 -20.96
C SER A 96 1.26 -17.01 -20.92
N GLY A 97 1.11 -17.61 -19.72
CA GLY A 97 1.09 -19.06 -19.55
C GLY A 97 2.48 -19.72 -19.51
N GLN A 98 3.57 -18.93 -19.63
CA GLN A 98 4.91 -19.49 -19.51
C GLN A 98 5.18 -19.98 -18.07
N ARG A 99 5.93 -21.08 -17.96
CA ARG A 99 6.37 -21.60 -16.66
C ARG A 99 7.34 -20.63 -15.99
N LEU A 100 7.13 -20.37 -14.72
CA LEU A 100 8.06 -19.60 -13.88
C LEU A 100 9.17 -20.51 -13.35
N LEU A 101 10.10 -19.94 -12.56
CA LEU A 101 11.22 -20.71 -11.99
C LEU A 101 10.82 -21.52 -10.76
N HIS A 102 9.77 -21.07 -10.06
CA HIS A 102 9.35 -21.60 -8.76
C HIS A 102 7.83 -21.60 -8.65
N ASN A 103 7.32 -22.30 -7.64
CA ASN A 103 5.93 -22.20 -7.22
C ASN A 103 5.64 -20.85 -6.54
N THR A 104 4.37 -20.50 -6.45
CA THR A 104 3.90 -19.35 -5.68
C THR A 104 3.96 -19.68 -4.19
N PRO A 105 4.83 -18.99 -3.40
CA PRO A 105 4.93 -19.22 -1.97
C PRO A 105 3.66 -18.75 -1.26
N THR A 106 3.37 -19.36 -0.10
CA THR A 106 2.31 -18.86 0.77
C THR A 106 2.60 -17.44 1.27
N LEU A 107 1.56 -16.62 1.38
CA LEU A 107 1.64 -15.32 2.08
C LEU A 107 1.17 -15.41 3.53
N GLY A 108 0.73 -16.59 3.99
CA GLY A 108 0.35 -16.79 5.39
C GLY A 108 1.50 -16.51 6.33
N ASN A 109 1.25 -15.67 7.35
CA ASN A 109 2.23 -15.24 8.33
C ASN A 109 3.44 -14.48 7.76
N ILE A 110 3.34 -13.92 6.55
CA ILE A 110 4.44 -13.19 5.88
C ILE A 110 4.98 -12.02 6.73
N ALA A 111 4.15 -11.44 7.59
CA ALA A 111 4.55 -10.34 8.48
C ALA A 111 5.65 -10.72 9.50
N TYR A 112 5.88 -12.01 9.69
CA TYR A 112 6.90 -12.57 10.62
C TYR A 112 8.10 -13.15 9.89
N ILE A 113 8.07 -13.22 8.55
CA ILE A 113 9.15 -13.77 7.75
C ILE A 113 10.20 -12.70 7.50
N PRO A 114 11.48 -12.93 7.88
CA PRO A 114 12.54 -11.93 7.73
C PRO A 114 13.12 -11.85 6.32
N ILE A 115 12.95 -12.90 5.48
CA ILE A 115 13.52 -13.01 4.14
C ILE A 115 12.44 -13.55 3.20
N PHE A 116 12.13 -12.84 2.12
CA PHE A 116 10.98 -13.14 1.25
C PHE A 116 11.32 -14.06 0.06
N THR A 117 12.58 -14.34 -0.22
CA THR A 117 12.99 -15.28 -1.28
C THR A 117 14.11 -16.21 -0.81
N TRP A 118 14.04 -17.47 -1.22
CA TRP A 118 15.08 -18.46 -0.97
C TRP A 118 16.39 -18.13 -1.72
N SER A 119 16.27 -17.54 -2.92
CA SER A 119 17.40 -17.25 -3.80
C SER A 119 18.11 -15.93 -3.50
N ASN A 120 17.51 -15.03 -2.71
CA ASN A 120 18.09 -13.73 -2.38
C ASN A 120 17.87 -13.37 -0.91
N PRO A 121 18.84 -13.65 -0.03
CA PRO A 121 18.74 -13.35 1.40
C PRO A 121 18.69 -11.84 1.73
N ARG A 122 18.93 -10.97 0.75
CA ARG A 122 18.81 -9.51 0.89
C ARG A 122 17.38 -8.99 0.70
N SER A 123 16.44 -9.84 0.26
CA SER A 123 15.04 -9.48 0.10
C SER A 123 14.33 -9.45 1.46
N THR A 124 14.56 -8.39 2.21
CA THR A 124 14.03 -8.18 3.58
C THR A 124 12.95 -7.11 3.66
N ASN A 125 12.66 -6.44 2.54
CA ASN A 125 11.65 -5.39 2.43
C ASN A 125 10.48 -5.88 1.58
N LEU A 126 9.31 -6.04 2.21
CA LEU A 126 8.11 -6.55 1.53
C LEU A 126 7.63 -5.60 0.43
N GLU A 127 7.74 -4.29 0.64
CA GLU A 127 7.36 -3.28 -0.35
C GLU A 127 8.22 -3.40 -1.62
N GLU A 128 9.51 -3.63 -1.47
CA GLU A 128 10.41 -3.87 -2.61
C GLU A 128 10.15 -5.21 -3.28
N HIS A 129 9.87 -6.23 -2.45
CA HIS A 129 9.57 -7.56 -2.96
C HIS A 129 8.33 -7.60 -3.86
N ILE A 130 7.27 -6.87 -3.50
CA ILE A 130 6.03 -6.77 -4.30
C ILE A 130 6.26 -6.15 -5.68
N LEU A 131 7.32 -5.34 -5.87
CA LEU A 131 7.66 -4.79 -7.18
C LEU A 131 8.11 -5.87 -8.18
N LEU A 132 8.69 -6.98 -7.69
CA LEU A 132 9.22 -8.04 -8.56
C LEU A 132 8.13 -8.68 -9.42
N PRO A 133 7.06 -9.28 -8.89
CA PRO A 133 6.01 -9.89 -9.71
C PRO A 133 5.32 -8.87 -10.63
N LEU A 134 5.24 -7.59 -10.24
CA LEU A 134 4.61 -6.57 -11.06
C LEU A 134 5.46 -6.15 -12.25
N PHE A 135 6.77 -5.92 -12.04
CA PHE A 135 7.61 -5.17 -12.97
C PHE A 135 8.86 -5.91 -13.48
N LYS A 136 9.15 -7.10 -12.98
CA LYS A 136 10.27 -7.90 -13.50
C LYS A 136 9.98 -8.36 -14.93
N GLU A 137 10.99 -8.25 -15.80
CA GLU A 137 10.88 -8.61 -17.22
C GLU A 137 11.31 -10.05 -17.51
N GLU A 138 12.07 -10.69 -16.62
CA GLU A 138 12.56 -12.07 -16.81
C GLU A 138 12.65 -12.80 -15.45
N PRO A 139 11.84 -13.83 -15.19
CA PRO A 139 10.65 -14.20 -15.95
C PRO A 139 9.51 -13.17 -15.77
N VAL A 140 8.64 -13.07 -16.75
CA VAL A 140 7.47 -12.18 -16.69
C VAL A 140 6.37 -12.83 -15.85
N GLU A 141 5.96 -12.18 -14.76
CA GLU A 141 4.83 -12.64 -13.95
C GLU A 141 3.56 -11.85 -14.28
N MET A 142 3.46 -10.60 -13.86
CA MET A 142 2.27 -9.75 -14.07
C MET A 142 2.37 -8.87 -15.34
N GLY A 143 3.55 -8.72 -15.94
CA GLY A 143 3.77 -8.06 -17.22
C GLY A 143 3.55 -6.54 -17.24
N MET A 144 3.81 -5.84 -16.13
CA MET A 144 3.57 -4.40 -16.01
C MET A 144 4.83 -3.53 -16.14
N ALA A 145 5.99 -4.10 -16.51
CA ALA A 145 7.27 -3.39 -16.58
C ALA A 145 7.20 -2.07 -17.37
N LYS A 146 6.58 -2.08 -18.54
CA LYS A 146 6.44 -0.92 -19.45
C LYS A 146 5.12 -0.15 -19.24
N LYS A 147 4.28 -0.54 -18.27
CA LYS A 147 2.91 -0.03 -18.10
C LYS A 147 2.70 0.77 -16.80
N LYS A 148 3.78 1.21 -16.14
CA LYS A 148 3.68 1.97 -14.86
C LYS A 148 2.77 3.19 -14.96
N GLN A 149 2.84 3.94 -16.07
CA GLN A 149 2.00 5.12 -16.28
C GLN A 149 0.53 4.75 -16.54
N GLU A 150 0.26 3.61 -17.17
CA GLU A 150 -1.10 3.11 -17.40
C GLU A 150 -1.78 2.76 -16.08
N ILE A 151 -1.05 2.12 -15.14
CA ILE A 151 -1.54 1.84 -13.79
C ILE A 151 -1.95 3.15 -13.10
N ILE A 152 -1.04 4.13 -13.05
CA ILE A 152 -1.32 5.41 -12.39
C ILE A 152 -2.52 6.11 -13.01
N LYS A 153 -2.59 6.18 -14.35
CA LYS A 153 -3.74 6.76 -15.06
C LYS A 153 -5.05 6.06 -14.72
N PHE A 154 -5.05 4.72 -14.65
CA PHE A 154 -6.22 3.96 -14.26
C PHE A 154 -6.65 4.31 -12.82
N LEU A 155 -5.74 4.23 -11.84
CA LEU A 155 -6.05 4.48 -10.43
C LEU A 155 -6.50 5.94 -10.16
N VAL A 156 -5.98 6.91 -10.91
CA VAL A 156 -6.39 8.32 -10.79
C VAL A 156 -7.78 8.57 -11.39
N ARG A 157 -8.13 7.88 -12.49
CA ARG A 157 -9.42 8.04 -13.16
C ARG A 157 -10.57 7.37 -12.42
N ASP A 158 -10.29 6.31 -11.68
CA ASP A 158 -11.27 5.60 -10.88
C ASP A 158 -11.54 6.37 -9.58
N GLY A 159 -12.77 6.86 -9.42
CA GLY A 159 -13.16 7.71 -8.29
C GLY A 159 -13.03 7.01 -6.94
N GLU A 160 -13.31 5.70 -6.87
CA GLU A 160 -13.19 4.93 -5.64
C GLU A 160 -11.72 4.74 -5.25
N TYR A 161 -10.84 4.36 -6.19
CA TYR A 161 -9.40 4.27 -5.91
C TYR A 161 -8.84 5.63 -5.48
N LYS A 162 -9.18 6.71 -6.19
CA LYS A 162 -8.71 8.06 -5.83
C LYS A 162 -9.06 8.41 -4.40
N GLU A 163 -10.29 8.16 -3.97
CA GLU A 163 -10.75 8.43 -2.61
C GLU A 163 -10.03 7.54 -1.58
N LEU A 164 -9.88 6.24 -1.85
CA LEU A 164 -9.15 5.33 -1.00
C LEU A 164 -7.67 5.73 -0.82
N PHE A 165 -7.02 6.20 -1.88
CA PHE A 165 -5.65 6.72 -1.79
C PHE A 165 -5.58 8.00 -0.94
N ASN A 166 -6.57 8.90 -1.05
CA ASN A 166 -6.65 10.12 -0.23
C ASN A 166 -6.72 9.77 1.26
N GLN A 167 -7.58 8.83 1.63
CA GLN A 167 -7.76 8.37 3.02
C GLN A 167 -6.54 7.61 3.55
N SER A 168 -5.87 6.84 2.68
CA SER A 168 -4.74 5.99 3.06
C SER A 168 -3.42 6.72 3.19
N PHE A 169 -3.26 7.85 2.48
CA PHE A 169 -2.01 8.60 2.40
C PHE A 169 -2.24 10.11 2.57
N PRO A 170 -2.86 10.56 3.69
CA PRO A 170 -3.24 11.96 3.86
C PRO A 170 -2.05 12.93 3.79
N ASP A 171 -0.87 12.49 4.24
CA ASP A 171 0.34 13.32 4.31
C ASP A 171 1.17 13.31 3.01
N SER A 172 0.83 12.46 2.03
CA SER A 172 1.56 12.42 0.77
C SER A 172 1.15 13.56 -0.14
N LYS A 173 2.13 14.28 -0.74
CA LYS A 173 1.84 15.28 -1.77
C LYS A 173 1.14 14.64 -2.96
N ASP A 174 1.76 13.59 -3.52
CA ASP A 174 1.18 12.78 -4.58
C ASP A 174 0.65 11.48 -3.96
N LYS A 175 -0.66 11.32 -3.92
CA LYS A 175 -1.31 10.21 -3.22
C LYS A 175 -1.28 8.94 -4.06
N VAL A 176 -1.62 9.05 -5.36
CA VAL A 176 -1.66 7.90 -6.28
C VAL A 176 -0.30 7.74 -6.95
N THR A 177 0.55 6.91 -6.37
CA THR A 177 1.89 6.58 -6.88
C THR A 177 2.14 5.08 -6.80
N ILE A 178 3.08 4.55 -7.58
CA ILE A 178 3.52 3.15 -7.46
C ILE A 178 4.00 2.85 -6.02
N LYS A 179 4.75 3.77 -5.42
CA LYS A 179 5.23 3.63 -4.04
C LYS A 179 4.08 3.46 -3.05
N ASN A 180 3.05 4.29 -3.13
CA ASN A 180 1.89 4.21 -2.24
C ASN A 180 1.01 2.99 -2.54
N MET A 181 0.86 2.61 -3.82
CA MET A 181 0.19 1.37 -4.23
C MET A 181 0.84 0.15 -3.58
N VAL A 182 2.15 0.04 -3.66
CA VAL A 182 2.91 -1.07 -3.06
C VAL A 182 2.82 -1.04 -1.54
N LYS A 183 2.87 0.14 -0.91
CA LYS A 183 2.66 0.28 0.54
C LYS A 183 1.29 -0.22 0.99
N ALA A 184 0.25 0.06 0.22
CA ALA A 184 -1.10 -0.43 0.52
C ALA A 184 -1.19 -1.96 0.34
N LEU A 185 -0.63 -2.51 -0.75
CA LEU A 185 -0.54 -3.95 -0.97
C LEU A 185 0.19 -4.64 0.20
N ALA A 186 1.36 -4.13 0.60
CA ALA A 186 2.13 -4.66 1.72
C ALA A 186 1.36 -4.58 3.04
N ALA A 187 0.60 -3.51 3.28
CA ALA A 187 -0.24 -3.40 4.47
C ALA A 187 -1.30 -4.50 4.51
N PHE A 188 -1.99 -4.77 3.40
CA PHE A 188 -2.95 -5.88 3.33
C PHE A 188 -2.27 -7.24 3.52
N VAL A 189 -1.20 -7.50 2.78
CA VAL A 189 -0.51 -8.80 2.82
C VAL A 189 0.02 -9.11 4.23
N ARG A 190 0.47 -8.10 4.99
CA ARG A 190 0.86 -8.27 6.40
C ARG A 190 -0.30 -8.72 7.31
N THR A 191 -1.55 -8.48 6.93
CA THR A 191 -2.71 -8.94 7.72
C THR A 191 -3.04 -10.42 7.55
N LEU A 192 -2.40 -11.11 6.60
CA LEU A 192 -2.63 -12.53 6.34
C LEU A 192 -1.95 -13.38 7.41
N ILE A 193 -2.50 -13.36 8.61
CA ILE A 193 -1.97 -14.06 9.79
C ILE A 193 -2.89 -15.24 10.13
N SER A 194 -2.28 -16.39 10.35
CA SER A 194 -2.96 -17.65 10.70
C SER A 194 -2.32 -18.27 11.93
N PHE A 195 -2.74 -17.82 13.12
CA PHE A 195 -2.34 -18.39 14.40
C PHE A 195 -3.43 -19.24 15.06
N ASN A 196 -4.63 -19.27 14.47
CA ASN A 196 -5.79 -19.98 15.01
C ASN A 196 -6.20 -21.18 14.15
N SER A 197 -5.27 -21.72 13.35
CA SER A 197 -5.48 -22.91 12.51
C SER A 197 -4.98 -24.16 13.20
#